data_740e4abcaf3fc1c9ee0dcd011e270b66
#
_entry.id   740e4abcaf3fc1c9ee0dcd011e270b66
#
_cell.length_a   1.000
_cell.length_b   1.000
_cell.length_c   1.000
_cell.angle_alpha   90.00
_cell.angle_beta   90.00
_cell.angle_gamma   90.00
#
_symmetry.space_group_name_H-M   'P 1'
#
loop_
_entity.id
_entity.type
_entity.pdbx_description
1 polymer ?
#
loop_
_entity_poly.entity_id
_entity_poly.type
_entity_poly.pdbx_seq_one_letter_code
_entity_poly.pdbx_strand_id
1 'polypeptide(L)'
;MAIFSANLENLRELYIDQLQHLYSVETQLTEALPKMAEAATDPQLKQAFTTHLQETRQHVTRLKQILGNTQQSVDSKKAKAMATLITEGEDMIKDAKDSAVRDAGLILAAQRVEHYEIASYGALRHYAQLLGEDSAAQLLDETEKEEGNADHLLTEISKTANPRANKAA
;
A
#
# COMPACT_ATOMS: atom_id res chain seq x y z
N MET A 1 -23.53 -6.36 20.42
CA MET A 1 -22.38 -5.66 19.79
C MET A 1 -22.95 -4.62 18.84
N ALA A 2 -22.83 -3.33 19.17
CA ALA A 2 -23.25 -2.28 18.27
C ALA A 2 -22.29 -2.27 17.07
N ILE A 3 -22.81 -2.59 15.89
CA ILE A 3 -22.11 -2.36 14.62
C ILE A 3 -22.18 -0.83 14.45
N PHE A 4 -21.12 -0.13 14.83
CA PHE A 4 -20.93 1.26 14.43
C PHE A 4 -20.66 1.23 12.91
N SER A 5 -21.74 1.27 12.12
CA SER A 5 -21.62 1.67 10.72
C SER A 5 -21.31 3.17 10.73
N ALA A 6 -20.26 3.59 10.03
CA ALA A 6 -20.07 4.99 9.73
C ALA A 6 -21.33 5.44 8.95
N ASN A 7 -22.07 6.41 9.49
CA ASN A 7 -23.21 6.97 8.78
C ASN A 7 -22.64 8.07 7.87
N LEU A 8 -22.29 7.68 6.63
CA LEU A 8 -21.66 8.59 5.66
C LEU A 8 -22.78 9.29 4.88
N GLU A 9 -23.03 10.55 5.18
CA GLU A 9 -24.14 11.34 4.61
C GLU A 9 -23.67 12.29 3.48
N ASN A 10 -22.37 12.54 3.38
CA ASN A 10 -21.80 13.45 2.39
C ASN A 10 -20.36 13.06 1.99
N LEU A 11 -19.86 13.72 0.93
CA LEU A 11 -18.53 13.45 0.39
C LEU A 11 -17.41 13.73 1.39
N ARG A 12 -17.55 14.75 2.24
CA ARG A 12 -16.54 15.08 3.25
C ARG A 12 -16.38 13.97 4.29
N GLU A 13 -17.47 13.40 4.74
CA GLU A 13 -17.45 12.28 5.69
C GLU A 13 -16.82 11.03 5.07
N LEU A 14 -17.20 10.71 3.83
CA LEU A 14 -16.57 9.63 3.05
C LEU A 14 -15.06 9.87 2.87
N TYR A 15 -14.65 11.08 2.51
CA TYR A 15 -13.28 11.47 2.34
C TYR A 15 -12.46 11.24 3.62
N ILE A 16 -12.97 11.72 4.77
CA ILE A 16 -12.28 11.55 6.07
C ILE A 16 -12.20 10.07 6.47
N ASP A 17 -13.30 9.31 6.35
CA ASP A 17 -13.33 7.88 6.65
C ASP A 17 -12.30 7.12 5.80
N GLN A 18 -12.19 7.45 4.52
CA GLN A 18 -11.24 6.81 3.61
C GLN A 18 -9.78 7.26 3.82
N LEU A 19 -9.53 8.49 4.25
CA LEU A 19 -8.20 8.93 4.71
C LEU A 19 -7.74 8.14 5.94
N GLN A 20 -8.62 7.94 6.93
CA GLN A 20 -8.35 7.12 8.10
C GLN A 20 -8.10 5.66 7.69
N HIS A 21 -8.87 5.16 6.71
CA HIS A 21 -8.68 3.83 6.16
C HIS A 21 -7.28 3.68 5.51
N LEU A 22 -6.87 4.62 4.64
CA LEU A 22 -5.53 4.63 4.05
C LEU A 22 -4.43 4.74 5.11
N TYR A 23 -4.62 5.55 6.13
CA TYR A 23 -3.67 5.61 7.25
C TYR A 23 -3.46 4.23 7.91
N SER A 24 -4.54 3.44 8.06
CA SER A 24 -4.44 2.05 8.54
C SER A 24 -3.73 1.14 7.54
N VAL A 25 -3.95 1.34 6.23
CA VAL A 25 -3.26 0.59 5.16
C VAL A 25 -1.75 0.79 5.29
N GLU A 26 -1.29 2.02 5.21
CA GLU A 26 0.12 2.39 5.27
C GLU A 26 0.80 1.90 6.56
N THR A 27 0.10 2.05 7.69
CA THR A 27 0.63 1.56 8.98
C THR A 27 0.86 0.05 8.95
N GLN A 28 -0.06 -0.73 8.38
CA GLN A 28 0.11 -2.17 8.24
C GLN A 28 1.28 -2.53 7.31
N LEU A 29 1.49 -1.76 6.23
CA LEU A 29 2.59 -1.96 5.29
C LEU A 29 3.95 -1.65 5.90
N THR A 30 4.06 -0.68 6.83
CA THR A 30 5.32 -0.46 7.55
C THR A 30 5.77 -1.69 8.36
N GLU A 31 4.85 -2.59 8.71
CA GLU A 31 5.14 -3.85 9.43
C GLU A 31 5.34 -5.03 8.47
N ALA A 32 4.72 -5.01 7.29
CA ALA A 32 4.77 -6.09 6.31
C ALA A 32 6.03 -6.02 5.42
N LEU A 33 6.38 -4.83 4.92
CA LEU A 33 7.49 -4.62 3.99
C LEU A 33 8.85 -5.12 4.51
N PRO A 34 9.23 -4.96 5.80
CA PRO A 34 10.45 -5.56 6.32
C PRO A 34 10.51 -7.07 6.17
N LYS A 35 9.38 -7.77 6.38
CA LYS A 35 9.30 -9.24 6.24
C LYS A 35 9.46 -9.67 4.78
N MET A 36 8.86 -8.92 3.85
CA MET A 36 9.00 -9.16 2.42
C MET A 36 10.45 -8.94 1.96
N ALA A 37 11.10 -7.86 2.43
CA ALA A 37 12.50 -7.58 2.14
C ALA A 37 13.44 -8.67 2.70
N GLU A 38 13.15 -9.21 3.88
CA GLU A 38 13.92 -10.31 4.47
C GLU A 38 13.75 -11.61 3.66
N ALA A 39 12.53 -11.91 3.23
CA ALA A 39 12.20 -13.13 2.50
C ALA A 39 12.68 -13.12 1.03
N ALA A 40 12.83 -11.96 0.42
CA ALA A 40 13.29 -11.79 -0.95
C ALA A 40 14.74 -12.23 -1.09
N THR A 41 15.06 -12.99 -2.15
CA THR A 41 16.42 -13.45 -2.48
C THR A 41 17.02 -12.68 -3.66
N ASP A 42 16.21 -12.14 -4.56
CA ASP A 42 16.67 -11.25 -5.61
C ASP A 42 17.12 -9.90 -4.99
N PRO A 43 18.38 -9.46 -5.22
CA PRO A 43 18.88 -8.23 -4.60
C PRO A 43 18.11 -6.96 -5.01
N GLN A 44 17.59 -6.90 -6.24
CA GLN A 44 16.82 -5.75 -6.72
C GLN A 44 15.45 -5.71 -6.05
N LEU A 45 14.80 -6.88 -5.89
CA LEU A 45 13.53 -7.00 -5.19
C LEU A 45 13.67 -6.62 -3.70
N LYS A 46 14.72 -7.12 -3.04
CA LYS A 46 15.04 -6.74 -1.67
C LYS A 46 15.23 -5.23 -1.51
N GLN A 47 15.98 -4.62 -2.43
CA GLN A 47 16.20 -3.17 -2.43
C GLN A 47 14.90 -2.41 -2.69
N ALA A 48 14.05 -2.87 -3.63
CA ALA A 48 12.76 -2.26 -3.91
C ALA A 48 11.89 -2.20 -2.65
N PHE A 49 11.71 -3.32 -1.94
CA PHE A 49 10.94 -3.33 -0.69
C PHE A 49 11.56 -2.45 0.41
N THR A 50 12.90 -2.39 0.48
CA THR A 50 13.58 -1.54 1.48
C THR A 50 13.39 -0.06 1.17
N THR A 51 13.45 0.34 -0.10
CA THR A 51 13.22 1.72 -0.54
C THR A 51 11.76 2.09 -0.32
N HIS A 52 10.82 1.25 -0.77
CA HIS A 52 9.39 1.48 -0.62
C HIS A 52 8.97 1.59 0.85
N LEU A 53 9.59 0.86 1.79
CA LEU A 53 9.37 1.05 3.22
C LEU A 53 9.68 2.49 3.68
N GLN A 54 10.69 3.15 3.09
CA GLN A 54 10.97 4.56 3.45
C GLN A 54 9.89 5.50 2.88
N GLU A 55 9.41 5.22 1.66
CA GLU A 55 8.31 5.96 1.03
C GLU A 55 7.01 5.78 1.84
N THR A 56 6.63 4.56 2.19
CA THR A 56 5.46 4.23 3.04
C THR A 56 5.47 5.03 4.37
N ARG A 57 6.63 5.18 5.00
CA ARG A 57 6.75 6.02 6.20
C ARG A 57 6.49 7.51 5.93
N GLN A 58 6.83 8.00 4.72
CA GLN A 58 6.46 9.34 4.30
C GLN A 58 4.95 9.44 4.04
N HIS A 59 4.35 8.42 3.42
CA HIS A 59 2.89 8.33 3.20
C HIS A 59 2.13 8.42 4.52
N VAL A 60 2.54 7.66 5.54
CA VAL A 60 1.99 7.77 6.91
C VAL A 60 2.07 9.22 7.43
N THR A 61 3.19 9.90 7.19
CA THR A 61 3.40 11.29 7.65
C THR A 61 2.49 12.25 6.91
N ARG A 62 2.37 12.13 5.57
CA ARG A 62 1.47 12.95 4.74
C ARG A 62 0.01 12.76 5.15
N LEU A 63 -0.44 11.51 5.36
CA LEU A 63 -1.80 11.22 5.82
C LEU A 63 -2.09 11.81 7.20
N LYS A 64 -1.14 11.75 8.14
CA LYS A 64 -1.25 12.44 9.44
C LYS A 64 -1.42 13.94 9.29
N GLN A 65 -0.64 14.56 8.39
CA GLN A 65 -0.74 15.99 8.10
C GLN A 65 -2.12 16.34 7.54
N ILE A 66 -2.62 15.58 6.56
CA ILE A 66 -3.96 15.80 5.96
C ILE A 66 -5.05 15.64 7.02
N LEU A 67 -5.05 14.55 7.78
CA LEU A 67 -6.02 14.29 8.85
C LEU A 67 -5.97 15.35 9.95
N GLY A 68 -4.78 15.83 10.33
CA GLY A 68 -4.61 16.90 11.31
C GLY A 68 -5.32 18.19 10.90
N ASN A 69 -5.34 18.51 9.61
CA ASN A 69 -6.05 19.68 9.09
C ASN A 69 -7.60 19.51 9.14
N THR A 70 -8.11 18.29 9.19
CA THR A 70 -9.55 18.02 9.29
C THR A 70 -10.08 18.08 10.73
N GLN A 71 -9.21 18.26 11.73
CA GLN A 71 -9.53 18.21 13.16
C GLN A 71 -10.10 16.83 13.61
N GLN A 72 -9.86 15.79 12.81
CA GLN A 72 -10.27 14.43 13.13
C GLN A 72 -9.12 13.62 13.68
N SER A 73 -9.44 12.62 14.49
CA SER A 73 -8.42 11.71 15.00
C SER A 73 -7.84 10.84 13.89
N VAL A 74 -6.58 10.45 14.03
CA VAL A 74 -5.95 9.45 13.15
C VAL A 74 -6.39 8.01 13.47
N ASP A 75 -7.20 7.83 14.54
CA ASP A 75 -7.69 6.52 14.92
C ASP A 75 -8.59 5.95 13.82
N SER A 76 -8.15 4.86 13.25
CA SER A 76 -8.85 4.17 12.17
C SER A 76 -9.16 2.73 12.55
N LYS A 77 -10.26 2.20 12.01
CA LYS A 77 -10.49 0.77 12.04
C LYS A 77 -9.45 0.09 11.14
N LYS A 78 -8.95 -1.05 11.58
CA LYS A 78 -8.01 -1.84 10.78
C LYS A 78 -8.57 -2.10 9.37
N ALA A 79 -7.83 -1.70 8.35
CA ALA A 79 -8.17 -1.93 6.94
C ALA A 79 -8.15 -3.43 6.63
N LYS A 80 -9.33 -4.04 6.53
CA LYS A 80 -9.47 -5.51 6.40
C LYS A 80 -8.96 -6.04 5.07
N ALA A 81 -9.22 -5.32 3.98
CA ALA A 81 -8.76 -5.72 2.66
C ALA A 81 -7.22 -5.80 2.62
N MET A 82 -6.54 -4.76 3.12
CA MET A 82 -5.08 -4.74 3.21
C MET A 82 -4.56 -5.85 4.12
N ALA A 83 -5.18 -6.07 5.28
CA ALA A 83 -4.79 -7.17 6.17
C ALA A 83 -4.87 -8.54 5.47
N THR A 84 -5.85 -8.73 4.57
CA THR A 84 -5.98 -9.97 3.78
C THR A 84 -4.90 -10.06 2.71
N LEU A 85 -4.62 -8.96 1.99
CA LEU A 85 -3.53 -8.93 0.99
C LEU A 85 -2.17 -9.23 1.63
N ILE A 86 -1.90 -8.66 2.81
CA ILE A 86 -0.68 -8.95 3.58
C ILE A 86 -0.62 -10.44 3.95
N THR A 87 -1.73 -11.03 4.40
CA THR A 87 -1.79 -12.45 4.73
C THR A 87 -1.49 -13.33 3.51
N GLU A 88 -2.03 -12.99 2.32
CA GLU A 88 -1.70 -13.69 1.07
C GLU A 88 -0.20 -13.63 0.75
N GLY A 89 0.45 -12.49 0.99
CA GLY A 89 1.90 -12.34 0.86
C GLY A 89 2.69 -13.19 1.88
N GLU A 90 2.26 -13.21 3.13
CA GLU A 90 2.86 -14.06 4.18
C GLU A 90 2.69 -15.57 3.88
N ASP A 91 1.56 -15.98 3.32
CA ASP A 91 1.34 -17.36 2.89
C ASP A 91 2.26 -17.72 1.72
N MET A 92 2.48 -16.80 0.78
CA MET A 92 3.44 -16.99 -0.31
C MET A 92 4.88 -17.23 0.23
N ILE A 93 5.28 -16.51 1.27
CA ILE A 93 6.60 -16.72 1.93
C ILE A 93 6.71 -18.13 2.52
N LYS A 94 5.65 -18.65 3.12
CA LYS A 94 5.62 -19.99 3.75
C LYS A 94 5.57 -21.12 2.73
N ASP A 95 4.75 -20.97 1.69
CA ASP A 95 4.35 -22.06 0.80
C ASP A 95 5.36 -22.25 -0.34
N ALA A 96 5.97 -21.18 -0.84
CA ALA A 96 6.99 -21.26 -1.88
C ALA A 96 8.31 -21.79 -1.33
N LYS A 97 8.62 -23.07 -1.62
CA LYS A 97 9.84 -23.73 -1.16
C LYS A 97 11.06 -23.32 -1.97
N ASP A 98 10.89 -23.11 -3.27
CA ASP A 98 11.94 -22.56 -4.15
C ASP A 98 12.05 -21.05 -4.01
N SER A 99 13.26 -20.53 -3.94
CA SER A 99 13.50 -19.10 -3.72
C SER A 99 13.09 -18.22 -4.90
N ALA A 100 13.27 -18.71 -6.14
CA ALA A 100 12.87 -17.97 -7.32
C ALA A 100 11.34 -17.93 -7.48
N VAL A 101 10.66 -19.02 -7.12
CA VAL A 101 9.19 -19.08 -7.08
C VAL A 101 8.66 -18.13 -6.00
N ARG A 102 9.33 -18.06 -4.85
CA ARG A 102 8.98 -17.11 -3.78
C ARG A 102 9.15 -15.67 -4.24
N ASP A 103 10.26 -15.31 -4.87
CA ASP A 103 10.48 -13.96 -5.37
C ASP A 103 9.40 -13.56 -6.40
N ALA A 104 9.04 -14.45 -7.33
CA ALA A 104 7.95 -14.21 -8.28
C ALA A 104 6.59 -14.02 -7.56
N GLY A 105 6.33 -14.82 -6.54
CA GLY A 105 5.11 -14.68 -5.71
C GLY A 105 5.07 -13.38 -4.90
N LEU A 106 6.20 -12.94 -4.35
CA LEU A 106 6.32 -11.68 -3.64
C LEU A 106 6.08 -10.47 -4.56
N ILE A 107 6.59 -10.50 -5.80
CA ILE A 107 6.32 -9.48 -6.81
C ILE A 107 4.80 -9.38 -7.05
N LEU A 108 4.14 -10.52 -7.31
CA LEU A 108 2.70 -10.55 -7.54
C LEU A 108 1.90 -10.00 -6.34
N ALA A 109 2.26 -10.40 -5.13
CA ALA A 109 1.59 -9.95 -3.91
C ALA A 109 1.76 -8.43 -3.71
N ALA A 110 2.97 -7.91 -3.92
CA ALA A 110 3.26 -6.48 -3.84
C ALA A 110 2.45 -5.69 -4.89
N GLN A 111 2.47 -6.09 -6.16
CA GLN A 111 1.71 -5.38 -7.20
C GLN A 111 0.20 -5.31 -6.90
N ARG A 112 -0.39 -6.32 -6.24
CA ARG A 112 -1.79 -6.24 -5.78
C ARG A 112 -1.98 -5.14 -4.73
N VAL A 113 -1.01 -4.98 -3.84
CA VAL A 113 -1.00 -3.91 -2.83
C VAL A 113 -0.90 -2.55 -3.52
N GLU A 114 0.10 -2.35 -4.41
CA GLU A 114 0.29 -1.09 -5.14
C GLU A 114 -0.99 -0.68 -5.90
N HIS A 115 -1.63 -1.60 -6.62
CA HIS A 115 -2.87 -1.31 -7.34
C HIS A 115 -4.03 -0.95 -6.42
N TYR A 116 -4.10 -1.54 -5.22
CA TYR A 116 -5.07 -1.13 -4.21
C TYR A 116 -4.83 0.32 -3.75
N GLU A 117 -3.57 0.70 -3.53
CA GLU A 117 -3.18 2.02 -3.07
C GLU A 117 -3.33 3.08 -4.16
N ILE A 118 -2.89 2.81 -5.39
CA ILE A 118 -3.09 3.70 -6.55
C ILE A 118 -4.58 4.05 -6.72
N ALA A 119 -5.47 3.05 -6.69
CA ALA A 119 -6.90 3.28 -6.81
C ALA A 119 -7.46 4.13 -5.67
N SER A 120 -6.99 3.87 -4.44
CA SER A 120 -7.44 4.58 -3.24
C SER A 120 -6.94 6.03 -3.22
N TYR A 121 -5.66 6.26 -3.48
CA TYR A 121 -5.06 7.60 -3.54
C TYR A 121 -5.65 8.44 -4.67
N GLY A 122 -5.85 7.86 -5.86
CA GLY A 122 -6.48 8.55 -7.00
C GLY A 122 -7.90 9.01 -6.69
N ALA A 123 -8.70 8.17 -6.03
CA ALA A 123 -10.05 8.53 -5.60
C ALA A 123 -10.02 9.66 -4.55
N LEU A 124 -9.18 9.55 -3.53
CA LEU A 124 -9.08 10.56 -2.46
C LEU A 124 -8.52 11.89 -2.95
N ARG A 125 -7.56 11.88 -3.87
CA ARG A 125 -7.07 13.08 -4.55
C ARG A 125 -8.21 13.81 -5.25
N HIS A 126 -9.05 13.08 -5.97
CA HIS A 126 -10.22 13.67 -6.64
C HIS A 126 -11.25 14.22 -5.63
N TYR A 127 -11.50 13.51 -4.52
CA TYR A 127 -12.40 14.01 -3.48
C TYR A 127 -11.85 15.29 -2.82
N ALA A 128 -10.54 15.35 -2.56
CA ALA A 128 -9.88 16.54 -2.04
C ALA A 128 -10.07 17.75 -2.96
N GLN A 129 -9.90 17.57 -4.28
CA GLN A 129 -10.14 18.61 -5.30
C GLN A 129 -11.59 19.12 -5.27
N LEU A 130 -12.56 18.22 -5.21
CA LEU A 130 -13.99 18.59 -5.14
C LEU A 130 -14.35 19.34 -3.85
N LEU A 131 -13.63 19.07 -2.77
CA LEU A 131 -13.83 19.71 -1.46
C LEU A 131 -13.02 21.00 -1.28
N GLY A 132 -12.21 21.40 -2.27
CA GLY A 132 -11.33 22.59 -2.22
C GLY A 132 -10.11 22.42 -1.31
N GLU A 133 -9.72 21.16 -1.04
CA GLU A 133 -8.57 20.81 -0.20
C GLU A 133 -7.28 20.69 -1.04
N ASP A 134 -6.91 21.76 -1.74
CA ASP A 134 -5.84 21.75 -2.76
C ASP A 134 -4.49 21.24 -2.23
N SER A 135 -4.13 21.63 -1.01
CA SER A 135 -2.88 21.16 -0.38
C SER A 135 -2.90 19.66 -0.10
N ALA A 136 -4.04 19.12 0.30
CA ALA A 136 -4.22 17.68 0.50
C ALA A 136 -4.19 16.93 -0.84
N ALA A 137 -4.85 17.48 -1.86
CA ALA A 137 -4.83 16.91 -3.21
C ALA A 137 -3.40 16.80 -3.78
N GLN A 138 -2.53 17.78 -3.52
CA GLN A 138 -1.13 17.73 -3.93
C GLN A 138 -0.34 16.60 -3.21
N LEU A 139 -0.52 16.45 -1.89
CA LEU A 139 0.14 15.39 -1.13
C LEU A 139 -0.33 14.00 -1.55
N LEU A 140 -1.63 13.84 -1.84
CA LEU A 140 -2.21 12.59 -2.32
C LEU A 140 -1.71 12.25 -3.75
N ASP A 141 -1.58 13.25 -4.64
CA ASP A 141 -1.03 13.09 -5.98
C ASP A 141 0.44 12.67 -5.97
N GLU A 142 1.23 13.23 -5.04
CA GLU A 142 2.62 12.83 -4.84
C GLU A 142 2.73 11.37 -4.43
N THR A 143 1.93 10.93 -3.46
CA THR A 143 1.91 9.54 -3.02
C THR A 143 1.40 8.60 -4.14
N GLU A 144 0.31 8.93 -4.83
CA GLU A 144 -0.21 8.14 -5.96
C GLU A 144 0.86 7.87 -7.03
N LYS A 145 1.71 8.87 -7.31
CA LYS A 145 2.83 8.74 -8.25
C LYS A 145 3.94 7.83 -7.71
N GLU A 146 4.24 7.90 -6.42
CA GLU A 146 5.24 7.03 -5.79
C GLU A 146 4.79 5.56 -5.83
N GLU A 147 3.49 5.27 -5.58
CA GLU A 147 2.92 3.91 -5.73
C GLU A 147 2.97 3.42 -7.19
N GLY A 148 2.64 4.30 -8.15
CA GLY A 148 2.78 3.97 -9.57
C GLY A 148 4.22 3.67 -9.97
N ASN A 149 5.20 4.36 -9.41
CA ASN A 149 6.62 4.08 -9.64
C ASN A 149 7.05 2.74 -9.01
N ALA A 150 6.54 2.41 -7.81
CA ALA A 150 6.80 1.13 -7.15
C ALA A 150 6.25 -0.04 -7.96
N ASP A 151 4.99 0.03 -8.44
CA ASP A 151 4.41 -0.98 -9.33
C ASP A 151 5.22 -1.15 -10.62
N HIS A 152 5.60 -0.04 -11.25
CA HIS A 152 6.43 -0.08 -12.45
C HIS A 152 7.78 -0.74 -12.19
N LEU A 153 8.45 -0.40 -11.09
CA LEU A 153 9.72 -1.03 -10.69
C LEU A 153 9.58 -2.53 -10.48
N LEU A 154 8.51 -2.98 -9.82
CA LEU A 154 8.20 -4.40 -9.65
C LEU A 154 7.99 -5.10 -10.99
N THR A 155 7.32 -4.45 -11.94
CA THR A 155 7.16 -4.93 -13.31
C THR A 155 8.52 -5.11 -14.00
N GLU A 156 9.44 -4.15 -13.88
CA GLU A 156 10.79 -4.28 -14.45
C GLU A 156 11.59 -5.42 -13.81
N ILE A 157 11.55 -5.55 -12.48
CA ILE A 157 12.21 -6.65 -11.76
C ILE A 157 11.63 -8.01 -12.19
N SER A 158 10.32 -8.09 -12.42
CA SER A 158 9.65 -9.33 -12.84
C SER A 158 10.22 -9.92 -14.13
N LYS A 159 10.69 -9.08 -15.06
CA LYS A 159 11.25 -9.51 -16.34
C LYS A 159 12.51 -10.38 -16.19
N THR A 160 13.24 -10.21 -15.09
CA THR A 160 14.45 -10.98 -14.78
C THR A 160 14.24 -12.02 -13.68
N ALA A 161 13.38 -11.76 -12.71
CA ALA A 161 13.08 -12.65 -11.59
C ALA A 161 12.18 -13.83 -12.02
N ASN A 162 11.04 -13.55 -12.66
CA ASN A 162 10.06 -14.59 -13.01
C ASN A 162 10.61 -15.70 -13.94
N PRO A 163 11.45 -15.41 -14.96
CA PRO A 163 12.08 -16.48 -15.76
C PRO A 163 12.95 -17.45 -14.97
N ARG A 164 13.49 -17.05 -13.81
CA ARG A 164 14.25 -17.96 -12.94
C ARG A 164 13.33 -18.99 -12.28
N ALA A 165 12.12 -18.58 -11.87
CA ALA A 165 11.13 -19.50 -11.32
C ALA A 165 10.70 -20.58 -12.33
N ASN A 166 10.66 -20.27 -13.61
CA ASN A 166 10.31 -21.23 -14.67
C ASN A 166 11.42 -22.27 -14.93
N LYS A 167 12.68 -22.01 -14.52
CA LYS A 167 13.80 -22.94 -14.69
C LYS A 167 13.94 -23.92 -13.53
N ALA A 168 13.19 -23.71 -12.43
CA ALA A 168 13.22 -24.55 -11.24
C ALA A 168 12.37 -25.83 -11.37
N ALA A 169 11.73 -26.07 -12.53
CA ALA A 169 10.87 -27.24 -12.81
C ALA A 169 11.63 -28.37 -13.50
#